data_0c784945681e2ac54e2069b59ebcc895
#
_entry.id   0c784945681e2ac54e2069b59ebcc895
#
_cell.length_a   1.000
_cell.length_b   1.000
_cell.length_c   1.000
_cell.angle_alpha   90.00
_cell.angle_beta   90.00
_cell.angle_gamma   90.00
#
_symmetry.space_group_name_H-M   'P 1'
#
loop_
_entity.id
_entity.type
_entity.pdbx_description
1 polymer ?
#
loop_
_entity_poly.entity_id
_entity_poly.type
_entity_poly.pdbx_seq_one_letter_code
_entity_poly.pdbx_strand_id
1 'polypeptide(L)'
;MGAYSREEIEAIYRRNFKLVYQICLVLMKSVPDAEDAAQTVFGRVMERSEPFRDPEHEKAWLIVTARNECRDQLKHWWRRCRAGPSALDALAWEQPEDGLVWEQVATLPDKHRLVLFLHYYEGYATGEIAQMLGDNPSTVRSRLVQARKKLKIRLEAEGYGTT
;
A
#
# COMPACT_ATOMS: atom_id res chain seq x y z
N MET A 1 13.21 -23.20 -11.85
CA MET A 1 13.83 -22.91 -10.56
C MET A 1 13.91 -21.42 -10.32
N GLY A 2 13.60 -21.01 -9.12
CA GLY A 2 13.68 -19.60 -8.75
C GLY A 2 15.12 -19.13 -8.54
N ALA A 3 15.29 -17.82 -8.55
CA ALA A 3 16.59 -17.20 -8.34
C ALA A 3 17.11 -17.32 -6.90
N TYR A 4 16.21 -17.65 -5.96
CA TYR A 4 16.52 -17.62 -4.54
C TYR A 4 16.41 -18.98 -3.87
N SER A 5 17.29 -19.20 -2.90
CA SER A 5 17.15 -20.36 -2.03
C SER A 5 16.01 -20.12 -1.03
N ARG A 6 15.63 -21.18 -0.33
CA ARG A 6 14.59 -21.08 0.68
C ARG A 6 14.95 -20.07 1.76
N GLU A 7 16.21 -20.08 2.19
CA GLU A 7 16.68 -19.17 3.23
C GLU A 7 16.66 -17.71 2.75
N GLU A 8 17.00 -17.51 1.49
CA GLU A 8 16.96 -16.16 0.90
C GLU A 8 15.54 -15.63 0.80
N ILE A 9 14.60 -16.49 0.40
CA ILE A 9 13.19 -16.11 0.31
C ILE A 9 12.65 -15.77 1.70
N GLU A 10 13.01 -16.54 2.70
CA GLU A 10 12.60 -16.28 4.07
C GLU A 10 13.12 -14.93 4.56
N ALA A 11 14.36 -14.60 4.21
CA ALA A 11 14.94 -13.31 4.59
C ALA A 11 14.22 -12.15 3.89
N ILE A 12 13.91 -12.31 2.60
CA ILE A 12 13.15 -11.30 1.85
C ILE A 12 11.77 -11.11 2.48
N TYR A 13 11.12 -12.19 2.84
CA TYR A 13 9.81 -12.15 3.47
C TYR A 13 9.87 -11.40 4.79
N ARG A 14 10.81 -11.75 5.67
CA ARG A 14 10.90 -11.14 6.99
C ARG A 14 11.14 -9.63 6.95
N ARG A 15 12.01 -9.18 6.07
CA ARG A 15 12.32 -7.75 6.03
C ARG A 15 11.29 -6.91 5.28
N ASN A 16 10.42 -7.54 4.49
CA ASN A 16 9.46 -6.81 3.64
C ASN A 16 8.00 -7.10 3.95
N PHE A 17 7.69 -8.06 4.80
CA PHE A 17 6.31 -8.46 5.02
C PHE A 17 5.45 -7.30 5.50
N LYS A 18 5.96 -6.54 6.47
CA LYS A 18 5.21 -5.43 7.03
C LYS A 18 4.84 -4.41 5.96
N LEU A 19 5.80 -4.04 5.13
CA LEU A 19 5.56 -3.09 4.05
C LEU A 19 4.50 -3.60 3.07
N VAL A 20 4.67 -4.81 2.59
CA VAL A 20 3.75 -5.41 1.61
C VAL A 20 2.35 -5.54 2.20
N TYR A 21 2.27 -6.03 3.43
CA TYR A 21 0.99 -6.21 4.10
C TYR A 21 0.28 -4.86 4.30
N GLN A 22 1.01 -3.84 4.73
CA GLN A 22 0.43 -2.52 4.94
C GLN A 22 -0.09 -1.91 3.63
N ILE A 23 0.64 -2.08 2.54
CA ILE A 23 0.16 -1.62 1.24
C ILE A 23 -1.14 -2.33 0.87
N CYS A 24 -1.17 -3.64 1.07
CA CYS A 24 -2.38 -4.41 0.77
C CYS A 24 -3.55 -3.97 1.66
N LEU A 25 -3.31 -3.70 2.94
CA LEU A 25 -4.35 -3.19 3.84
C LEU A 25 -4.88 -1.84 3.38
N VAL A 26 -3.97 -0.95 2.99
CA VAL A 26 -4.35 0.39 2.51
C VAL A 26 -5.25 0.28 1.28
N LEU A 27 -4.96 -0.65 0.40
CA LEU A 27 -5.68 -0.80 -0.87
C LEU A 27 -6.93 -1.67 -0.75
N MET A 28 -6.85 -2.78 -0.02
CA MET A 28 -7.96 -3.73 0.05
C MET A 28 -8.99 -3.39 1.11
N LYS A 29 -8.57 -2.77 2.19
CA LYS A 29 -9.43 -2.43 3.32
C LYS A 29 -10.14 -3.66 3.91
N SER A 30 -9.44 -4.79 3.91
CA SER A 30 -9.92 -6.05 4.45
C SER A 30 -8.73 -6.88 4.88
N VAL A 31 -8.70 -7.29 6.14
CA VAL A 31 -7.57 -8.07 6.67
C VAL A 31 -7.39 -9.39 5.92
N PRO A 32 -8.44 -10.22 5.74
CA PRO A 32 -8.25 -11.47 5.01
C PRO A 32 -7.77 -11.27 3.58
N ASP A 33 -8.33 -10.27 2.89
CA ASP A 33 -7.95 -10.00 1.51
C ASP A 33 -6.53 -9.48 1.42
N ALA A 34 -6.12 -8.64 2.38
CA ALA A 34 -4.75 -8.14 2.42
C ALA A 34 -3.75 -9.26 2.66
N GLU A 35 -4.09 -10.19 3.55
CA GLU A 35 -3.23 -11.35 3.81
C GLU A 35 -3.07 -12.21 2.56
N ASP A 36 -4.16 -12.46 1.86
CA ASP A 36 -4.13 -13.25 0.63
C ASP A 36 -3.29 -12.55 -0.45
N ALA A 37 -3.49 -11.25 -0.61
CA ALA A 37 -2.73 -10.49 -1.59
C ALA A 37 -1.24 -10.48 -1.26
N ALA A 38 -0.90 -10.30 0.02
CA ALA A 38 0.50 -10.29 0.45
C ALA A 38 1.15 -11.65 0.18
N GLN A 39 0.46 -12.73 0.46
CA GLN A 39 1.00 -14.07 0.19
C GLN A 39 1.22 -14.29 -1.29
N THR A 40 0.31 -13.81 -2.13
CA THR A 40 0.46 -13.90 -3.57
C THR A 40 1.70 -13.14 -4.05
N VAL A 41 1.93 -11.95 -3.48
CA VAL A 41 3.11 -11.14 -3.82
C VAL A 41 4.40 -11.92 -3.52
N PHE A 42 4.49 -12.53 -2.34
CA PHE A 42 5.69 -13.31 -1.99
C PHE A 42 5.80 -14.59 -2.80
N GLY A 43 4.67 -15.16 -3.22
CA GLY A 43 4.69 -16.27 -4.17
C GLY A 43 5.35 -15.88 -5.49
N ARG A 44 5.11 -14.66 -5.94
CA ARG A 44 5.75 -14.17 -7.16
C ARG A 44 7.24 -13.93 -6.98
N VAL A 45 7.70 -13.61 -5.77
CA VAL A 45 9.13 -13.55 -5.48
C VAL A 45 9.77 -14.91 -5.72
N MET A 46 9.11 -15.97 -5.29
CA MET A 46 9.62 -17.33 -5.45
C MET A 46 9.72 -17.73 -6.92
N GLU A 47 8.89 -17.17 -7.77
CA GLU A 47 8.87 -17.48 -9.19
C GLU A 47 9.91 -16.69 -10.02
N ARG A 48 10.54 -15.69 -9.41
CA ARG A 48 11.50 -14.87 -10.15
C ARG A 48 12.68 -15.70 -10.63
N SER A 49 13.10 -15.45 -11.85
CA SER A 49 14.25 -16.15 -12.45
C SER A 49 15.56 -15.38 -12.20
N GLU A 50 15.47 -14.10 -11.83
CA GLU A 50 16.65 -13.28 -11.60
C GLU A 50 16.57 -12.61 -10.23
N PRO A 51 17.69 -12.46 -9.51
CA PRO A 51 17.69 -11.80 -8.22
C PRO A 51 17.50 -10.29 -8.39
N PHE A 52 17.10 -9.64 -7.32
CA PHE A 52 17.01 -8.18 -7.29
C PHE A 52 18.42 -7.59 -7.34
N ARG A 53 18.56 -6.46 -8.02
CA ARG A 53 19.87 -5.82 -8.18
C ARG A 53 20.40 -5.25 -6.86
N ASP A 54 19.49 -4.73 -6.05
CA ASP A 54 19.82 -4.08 -4.80
C ASP A 54 18.55 -4.00 -3.94
N PRO A 55 18.67 -3.59 -2.66
CA PRO A 55 17.49 -3.48 -1.78
C PRO A 55 16.43 -2.50 -2.27
N GLU A 56 16.83 -1.46 -2.97
CA GLU A 56 15.87 -0.48 -3.49
C GLU A 56 15.06 -1.06 -4.62
N HIS A 57 15.70 -1.80 -5.50
CA HIS A 57 15.01 -2.51 -6.57
C HIS A 57 14.02 -3.52 -5.99
N GLU A 58 14.46 -4.28 -4.99
CA GLU A 58 13.61 -5.24 -4.31
C GLU A 58 12.35 -4.58 -3.74
N LYS A 59 12.53 -3.48 -3.02
CA LYS A 59 11.44 -2.77 -2.38
C LYS A 59 10.46 -2.18 -3.40
N ALA A 60 10.99 -1.54 -4.44
CA ALA A 60 10.16 -0.95 -5.49
C ALA A 60 9.35 -2.02 -6.23
N TRP A 61 9.98 -3.15 -6.52
CA TRP A 61 9.30 -4.26 -7.19
C TRP A 61 8.16 -4.80 -6.33
N LEU A 62 8.41 -4.94 -5.04
CA LEU A 62 7.38 -5.43 -4.12
C LEU A 62 6.20 -4.46 -4.02
N ILE A 63 6.47 -3.17 -3.97
CA ILE A 63 5.42 -2.15 -3.92
C ILE A 63 4.55 -2.21 -5.17
N VAL A 64 5.17 -2.26 -6.33
CA VAL A 64 4.43 -2.31 -7.60
C VAL A 64 3.65 -3.61 -7.72
N THR A 65 4.27 -4.71 -7.34
CA THR A 65 3.62 -6.02 -7.41
C THR A 65 2.42 -6.07 -6.46
N ALA A 66 2.56 -5.53 -5.25
CA ALA A 66 1.46 -5.47 -4.29
C ALA A 66 0.32 -4.60 -4.83
N ARG A 67 0.63 -3.44 -5.39
CA ARG A 67 -0.39 -2.58 -6.00
C ARG A 67 -1.12 -3.31 -7.13
N ASN A 68 -0.37 -3.97 -8.00
CA ASN A 68 -0.96 -4.67 -9.14
C ASN A 68 -1.83 -5.84 -8.68
N GLU A 69 -1.36 -6.59 -7.69
CA GLU A 69 -2.12 -7.71 -7.17
C GLU A 69 -3.43 -7.25 -6.53
N CYS A 70 -3.37 -6.21 -5.73
CA CYS A 70 -4.57 -5.66 -5.10
C CYS A 70 -5.56 -5.15 -6.12
N ARG A 71 -5.05 -4.46 -7.16
CA ARG A 71 -5.91 -3.95 -8.20
C ARG A 71 -6.62 -5.07 -8.94
N ASP A 72 -5.92 -6.17 -9.23
CA ASP A 72 -6.51 -7.31 -9.90
C ASP A 72 -7.55 -7.99 -9.03
N GLN A 73 -7.25 -8.17 -7.74
CA GLN A 73 -8.21 -8.78 -6.82
C GLN A 73 -9.44 -7.91 -6.63
N LEU A 74 -9.28 -6.60 -6.60
CA LEU A 74 -10.42 -5.69 -6.48
C LEU A 74 -11.34 -5.76 -7.68
N LYS A 75 -10.81 -5.97 -8.87
CA LYS A 75 -11.65 -6.16 -10.06
C LYS A 75 -12.54 -7.38 -9.93
N HIS A 76 -12.01 -8.49 -9.42
CA HIS A 76 -12.80 -9.69 -9.17
C HIS A 76 -13.77 -9.50 -8.02
N TRP A 77 -13.32 -8.80 -6.99
CA TRP A 77 -14.11 -8.54 -5.79
C TRP A 77 -15.39 -7.76 -6.12
N TRP A 78 -15.31 -6.76 -6.99
CA TRP A 78 -16.45 -5.95 -7.38
C TRP A 78 -17.59 -6.76 -7.99
N ARG A 79 -17.28 -7.91 -8.52
CA ARG A 79 -18.29 -8.78 -9.11
C ARG A 79 -19.07 -9.58 -8.08
N ARG A 80 -18.51 -9.74 -6.90
CA ARG A 80 -19.11 -10.56 -5.86
C ARG A 80 -19.55 -9.80 -4.64
N CYS A 81 -19.05 -8.66 -4.43
CA CYS A 81 -19.32 -7.83 -3.54
C CYS A 81 -19.52 -7.70 -2.37
N ARG A 82 -18.99 -7.29 -1.46
CA ARG A 82 -19.39 -7.02 -0.27
C ARG A 82 -18.51 -6.39 0.61
N ALA A 83 -18.90 -5.50 1.37
CA ALA A 83 -18.12 -4.74 2.30
C ALA A 83 -17.75 -5.61 3.46
N GLY A 84 -16.50 -5.68 3.77
CA GLY A 84 -16.04 -6.28 5.01
C GLY A 84 -15.67 -5.21 6.01
N PRO A 85 -15.21 -5.59 7.20
CA PRO A 85 -14.71 -4.63 8.19
C PRO A 85 -13.51 -3.86 7.62
N SER A 86 -13.35 -2.62 8.07
CA SER A 86 -12.24 -1.81 7.60
C SER A 86 -10.90 -2.37 8.05
N ALA A 87 -10.03 -2.62 7.12
CA ALA A 87 -8.70 -3.13 7.42
C ALA A 87 -7.77 -2.05 7.97
N LEU A 88 -8.17 -0.79 7.84
CA LEU A 88 -7.34 0.30 8.36
C LEU A 88 -7.32 0.34 9.88
N ASP A 89 -8.26 -0.32 10.53
CA ASP A 89 -8.23 -0.49 11.99
C ASP A 89 -6.99 -1.27 12.40
N ALA A 90 -6.55 -2.22 11.58
CA ALA A 90 -5.34 -2.99 11.87
C ALA A 90 -4.09 -2.13 11.80
N LEU A 91 -4.07 -1.12 10.92
CA LEU A 91 -2.96 -0.18 10.87
C LEU A 91 -2.95 0.72 12.10
N ALA A 92 -4.12 1.05 12.61
CA ALA A 92 -4.25 1.88 13.80
C ALA A 92 -3.63 1.24 15.03
N TRP A 93 -3.59 -0.09 15.09
CA TRP A 93 -3.01 -0.78 16.23
C TRP A 93 -1.52 -0.48 16.38
N GLU A 94 -0.83 -0.33 15.27
CA GLU A 94 0.60 -0.08 15.31
C GLU A 94 0.91 1.38 15.66
N GLN A 95 -0.02 2.26 15.33
CA GLN A 95 0.13 3.68 15.58
C GLN A 95 -1.19 4.26 16.08
N PRO A 96 -1.51 4.03 17.35
CA PRO A 96 -2.79 4.45 17.90
C PRO A 96 -3.10 5.94 17.74
N GLU A 97 -2.05 6.76 17.75
CA GLU A 97 -2.22 8.20 17.59
C GLU A 97 -2.73 8.56 16.19
N ASP A 98 -2.43 7.71 15.22
CA ASP A 98 -2.81 7.92 13.84
C ASP A 98 -4.11 7.21 13.47
N GLY A 99 -4.70 6.44 14.39
CA GLY A 99 -5.88 5.64 14.10
C GLY A 99 -7.04 6.44 13.52
N LEU A 100 -7.30 7.59 14.11
CA LEU A 100 -8.40 8.44 13.63
C LEU A 100 -8.11 9.01 12.25
N VAL A 101 -6.85 9.33 11.98
CA VAL A 101 -6.43 9.82 10.68
C VAL A 101 -6.63 8.72 9.62
N TRP A 102 -6.26 7.49 9.97
CA TRP A 102 -6.42 6.37 9.04
C TRP A 102 -7.88 6.08 8.71
N GLU A 103 -8.79 6.28 9.66
CA GLU A 103 -10.21 6.15 9.39
C GLU A 103 -10.65 7.13 8.30
N GLN A 104 -10.13 8.36 8.35
CA GLN A 104 -10.42 9.35 7.32
C GLN A 104 -9.76 9.01 6.00
N VAL A 105 -8.53 8.51 6.03
CA VAL A 105 -7.83 8.08 4.83
C VAL A 105 -8.60 6.97 4.13
N ALA A 106 -9.27 6.10 4.87
CA ALA A 106 -10.04 5.00 4.30
C ALA A 106 -11.14 5.48 3.36
N THR A 107 -11.60 6.72 3.52
CA THR A 107 -12.68 7.25 2.69
C THR A 107 -12.17 7.82 1.37
N LEU A 108 -10.86 7.93 1.20
CA LEU A 108 -10.28 8.47 -0.03
C LEU A 108 -10.23 7.41 -1.13
N PRO A 109 -10.18 7.83 -2.40
CA PRO A 109 -9.95 6.88 -3.48
C PRO A 109 -8.63 6.12 -3.28
N ASP A 110 -8.58 4.88 -3.76
CA ASP A 110 -7.41 4.02 -3.58
C ASP A 110 -6.10 4.63 -4.08
N LYS A 111 -6.15 5.33 -5.20
CA LYS A 111 -4.95 5.99 -5.75
C LYS A 111 -4.43 7.08 -4.83
N HIS A 112 -5.32 7.78 -4.17
CA HIS A 112 -4.94 8.81 -3.19
C HIS A 112 -4.37 8.17 -1.93
N ARG A 113 -4.97 7.08 -1.47
CA ARG A 113 -4.49 6.38 -0.28
C ARG A 113 -3.07 5.87 -0.49
N LEU A 114 -2.81 5.30 -1.66
CA LEU A 114 -1.49 4.73 -1.95
C LEU A 114 -0.41 5.80 -1.96
N VAL A 115 -0.63 6.93 -2.64
CA VAL A 115 0.39 7.98 -2.70
C VAL A 115 0.60 8.62 -1.32
N LEU A 116 -0.45 8.76 -0.51
CA LEU A 116 -0.31 9.24 0.85
C LEU A 116 0.56 8.29 1.67
N PHE A 117 0.29 6.99 1.59
CA PHE A 117 1.04 6.00 2.32
C PHE A 117 2.52 6.01 1.93
N LEU A 118 2.79 5.99 0.64
CA LEU A 118 4.16 5.95 0.15
C LEU A 118 4.93 7.23 0.50
N HIS A 119 4.27 8.36 0.47
CA HIS A 119 4.93 9.62 0.78
C HIS A 119 5.14 9.85 2.28
N TYR A 120 4.06 9.69 3.07
CA TYR A 120 4.12 10.02 4.48
C TYR A 120 4.58 8.89 5.38
N TYR A 121 4.29 7.65 5.00
CA TYR A 121 4.69 6.53 5.83
C TYR A 121 6.04 5.97 5.42
N GLU A 122 6.26 5.82 4.14
CA GLU A 122 7.50 5.24 3.63
C GLU A 122 8.56 6.28 3.28
N GLY A 123 8.16 7.54 3.22
CA GLY A 123 9.13 8.62 3.01
C GLY A 123 9.59 8.84 1.60
N TYR A 124 8.88 8.31 0.60
CA TYR A 124 9.27 8.51 -0.79
C TYR A 124 8.91 9.92 -1.27
N ALA A 125 9.79 10.52 -2.04
CA ALA A 125 9.51 11.78 -2.72
C ALA A 125 8.53 11.53 -3.87
N THR A 126 7.80 12.57 -4.27
CA THR A 126 6.81 12.45 -5.33
C THR A 126 7.39 11.95 -6.65
N GLY A 127 8.60 12.37 -6.98
CA GLY A 127 9.29 11.90 -8.18
C GLY A 127 9.62 10.42 -8.11
N GLU A 128 10.02 9.96 -6.94
CA GLU A 128 10.31 8.54 -6.73
C GLU A 128 9.05 7.69 -6.86
N ILE A 129 7.95 8.17 -6.30
CA ILE A 129 6.66 7.47 -6.41
C ILE A 129 6.23 7.38 -7.87
N ALA A 130 6.36 8.49 -8.60
CA ALA A 130 5.98 8.54 -10.00
C ALA A 130 6.80 7.54 -10.83
N GLN A 131 8.09 7.52 -10.62
CA GLN A 131 8.97 6.59 -11.32
C GLN A 131 8.61 5.14 -10.99
N MET A 132 8.39 4.88 -9.72
CA MET A 132 8.09 3.53 -9.23
C MET A 132 6.77 3.01 -9.81
N LEU A 133 5.73 3.84 -9.78
CA LEU A 133 4.41 3.42 -10.22
C LEU A 133 4.16 3.60 -11.72
N GLY A 134 5.12 4.18 -12.43
CA GLY A 134 4.96 4.42 -13.85
C GLY A 134 4.00 5.56 -14.17
N ASP A 135 3.84 6.50 -13.24
CA ASP A 135 2.95 7.64 -13.42
C ASP A 135 3.74 8.90 -13.73
N ASN A 136 3.04 9.89 -14.22
CA ASN A 136 3.62 11.21 -14.46
C ASN A 136 3.84 11.90 -13.10
N PRO A 137 4.98 12.55 -12.86
CA PRO A 137 5.22 13.25 -11.59
C PRO A 137 4.14 14.29 -11.26
N SER A 138 3.60 14.98 -12.25
CA SER A 138 2.52 15.93 -11.99
C SER A 138 1.26 15.25 -11.51
N THR A 139 1.00 14.03 -11.99
CA THR A 139 -0.13 13.24 -11.55
C THR A 139 0.01 12.86 -10.07
N VAL A 140 1.20 12.44 -9.66
CA VAL A 140 1.45 12.09 -8.25
C VAL A 140 1.28 13.31 -7.36
N ARG A 141 1.86 14.44 -7.76
CA ARG A 141 1.72 15.69 -6.98
C ARG A 141 0.25 16.09 -6.86
N SER A 142 -0.50 15.98 -7.97
CA SER A 142 -1.91 16.31 -7.99
C SER A 142 -2.71 15.40 -7.03
N ARG A 143 -2.41 14.11 -7.05
CA ARG A 143 -3.07 13.17 -6.15
C ARG A 143 -2.79 13.50 -4.69
N LEU A 144 -1.56 13.88 -4.36
CA LEU A 144 -1.21 14.27 -3.01
C LEU A 144 -1.93 15.53 -2.56
N VAL A 145 -1.98 16.53 -3.43
CA VAL A 145 -2.70 17.77 -3.14
C VAL A 145 -4.18 17.49 -2.91
N GLN A 146 -4.79 16.71 -3.79
CA GLN A 146 -6.21 16.36 -3.66
C GLN A 146 -6.46 15.54 -2.39
N ALA A 147 -5.57 14.60 -2.11
CA ALA A 147 -5.72 13.75 -0.93
C ALA A 147 -5.62 14.56 0.35
N ARG A 148 -4.65 15.47 0.45
CA ARG A 148 -4.50 16.34 1.61
C ARG A 148 -5.72 17.24 1.79
N LYS A 149 -6.24 17.77 0.69
CA LYS A 149 -7.39 18.66 0.73
C LYS A 149 -8.63 17.94 1.23
N LYS A 150 -8.90 16.75 0.69
CA LYS A 150 -10.03 15.95 1.12
C LYS A 150 -9.89 15.52 2.57
N LEU A 151 -8.69 15.10 2.95
CA LEU A 151 -8.41 14.67 4.31
C LEU A 151 -8.60 15.82 5.30
N LYS A 152 -8.12 17.01 4.96
CA LYS A 152 -8.29 18.19 5.80
C LYS A 152 -9.77 18.50 6.02
N ILE A 153 -10.56 18.48 4.97
CA ILE A 153 -12.00 18.74 5.07
C ILE A 153 -12.66 17.73 6.01
N ARG A 154 -12.31 16.46 5.87
CA ARG A 154 -12.91 15.41 6.71
C ARG A 154 -12.47 15.53 8.17
N LEU A 155 -11.20 15.84 8.41
CA LEU A 155 -10.71 16.02 9.77
C LEU A 155 -11.36 17.21 10.45
N GLU A 156 -11.57 18.29 9.73
CA GLU A 156 -12.28 19.45 10.27
C GLU A 156 -13.72 19.10 10.63
N ALA A 157 -14.38 18.32 9.78
CA ALA A 157 -15.75 17.88 10.03
C ALA A 157 -15.85 17.00 11.27
N GLU A 158 -14.79 16.25 11.58
CA GLU A 158 -14.75 15.40 12.76
C GLU A 158 -14.28 16.14 14.01
N GLY A 159 -14.02 17.43 13.91
CA GLY A 159 -13.64 18.22 15.08
C GLY A 159 -12.14 18.34 15.32
N TYR A 160 -11.31 17.89 14.40
CA TYR A 160 -9.87 18.06 14.53
C TYR A 160 -9.51 19.47 14.10
N GLY A 161 -8.84 20.17 14.98
CA GLY A 161 -8.49 21.55 14.71
C GLY A 161 -7.52 21.69 13.56
N THR A 162 -7.68 22.79 12.84
CA THR A 162 -6.72 23.18 11.82
C THR A 162 -5.81 24.19 12.44
N THR A 163 -4.60 23.87 12.58
CA THR A 163 -3.61 24.84 13.05
C THR A 163 -2.49 24.94 12.07
#